data_dcd30adb7bcbcde4de1ad50ec386db6b
#
_entry.id   dcd30adb7bcbcde4de1ad50ec386db6b
#
_cell.length_a   1.000
_cell.length_b   1.000
_cell.length_c   1.000
_cell.angle_alpha   90.00
_cell.angle_beta   90.00
_cell.angle_gamma   90.00
#
_symmetry.space_group_name_H-M   'P 1'
#
loop_
_entity.id
_entity.type
_entity.pdbx_description
1 polymer ?
#
loop_
_entity_poly.entity_id
_entity_poly.type
_entity_poly.pdbx_seq_one_letter_code
_entity_poly.pdbx_strand_id
1 'polypeptide(L)'
;MVVRVFRARIRPGKEDEFERFVMGTGVPLVTAQAGCRHVTAGKSRWSEQPEFVVVTHWDSVDALESFAGENWQQAVVEPEEEHMLTEVFCDHYEAI
;
A
#
# COMPACT_ATOMS: atom_id res chain seq x y z
N MET A 1 4.26 -16.46 -6.64
CA MET A 1 4.10 -15.41 -5.61
C MET A 1 3.91 -14.06 -6.27
N VAL A 2 2.92 -13.31 -5.84
CA VAL A 2 2.61 -12.00 -6.41
C VAL A 2 3.22 -10.91 -5.53
N VAL A 3 3.91 -9.95 -6.14
CA VAL A 3 4.45 -8.77 -5.48
C VAL A 3 3.56 -7.59 -5.85
N ARG A 4 2.92 -6.99 -4.85
CA ARG A 4 2.07 -5.81 -5.03
C ARG A 4 2.84 -4.58 -4.56
N VAL A 5 2.91 -3.57 -5.41
CA VAL A 5 3.58 -2.31 -5.09
C VAL A 5 2.54 -1.20 -5.11
N PHE A 6 2.16 -0.74 -3.93
CA PHE A 6 1.27 0.40 -3.74
C PHE A 6 2.12 1.63 -3.48
N ARG A 7 1.87 2.72 -4.23
CA ARG A 7 2.54 4.00 -4.00
C ARG A 7 1.51 5.10 -3.85
N ALA A 8 1.75 6.00 -2.93
CA ALA A 8 0.86 7.11 -2.66
C ALA A 8 1.64 8.41 -2.59
N ARG A 9 1.22 9.40 -3.37
CA ARG A 9 1.74 10.76 -3.25
C ARG A 9 0.90 11.50 -2.24
N ILE A 10 1.56 12.20 -1.34
CA ILE A 10 0.94 12.78 -0.15
C ILE A 10 0.85 14.29 -0.30
N ARG A 11 -0.27 14.85 0.15
CA ARG A 11 -0.44 16.31 0.19
C ARG A 11 0.63 16.92 1.09
N PRO A 12 1.28 18.03 0.66
CA PRO A 12 2.24 18.72 1.51
C PRO A 12 1.64 19.03 2.89
N GLY A 13 2.41 18.72 3.94
CA GLY A 13 1.96 18.92 5.32
C GLY A 13 1.24 17.72 5.92
N LYS A 14 0.95 16.67 5.15
CA LYS A 14 0.24 15.48 5.65
C LYS A 14 1.15 14.27 5.83
N GLU A 15 2.46 14.44 5.65
CA GLU A 15 3.41 13.31 5.66
C GLU A 15 3.40 12.57 7.01
N ASP A 16 3.44 13.30 8.11
CA ASP A 16 3.49 12.68 9.44
C ASP A 16 2.17 11.97 9.77
N GLU A 17 1.06 12.59 9.41
CA GLU A 17 -0.26 12.00 9.62
C GLU A 17 -0.39 10.70 8.81
N PHE A 18 0.06 10.71 7.56
CA PHE A 18 -0.01 9.53 6.70
C PHE A 18 0.91 8.42 7.21
N GLU A 19 2.12 8.76 7.67
CA GLU A 19 3.02 7.76 8.26
C GLU A 19 2.37 7.08 9.45
N ARG A 20 1.72 7.83 10.32
CA ARG A 20 0.99 7.26 11.47
C ARG A 20 -0.14 6.33 11.01
N PHE A 21 -0.85 6.71 9.97
CA PHE A 21 -1.90 5.86 9.40
C PHE A 21 -1.33 4.56 8.84
N VAL A 22 -0.28 4.65 8.03
CA VAL A 22 0.35 3.47 7.41
C VAL A 22 0.85 2.51 8.48
N MET A 23 1.58 3.01 9.46
CA MET A 23 2.20 2.15 10.48
C MET A 23 1.20 1.68 11.54
N GLY A 24 0.19 2.48 11.85
CA GLY A 24 -0.80 2.15 12.89
C GLY A 24 -2.01 1.38 12.38
N THR A 25 -2.35 1.51 11.11
CA THR A 25 -3.57 0.91 10.55
C THR A 25 -3.27 0.08 9.30
N GLY A 26 -2.63 0.68 8.30
CA GLY A 26 -2.45 0.02 7.00
C GLY A 26 -1.58 -1.23 7.07
N VAL A 27 -0.39 -1.14 7.64
CA VAL A 27 0.53 -2.28 7.76
C VAL A 27 -0.06 -3.39 8.63
N PRO A 28 -0.61 -3.10 9.83
CA PRO A 28 -1.26 -4.15 10.62
C PRO A 28 -2.42 -4.83 9.91
N LEU A 29 -3.23 -4.06 9.18
CA LEU A 29 -4.37 -4.60 8.44
C LEU A 29 -3.94 -5.61 7.39
N VAL A 30 -2.96 -5.26 6.56
CA VAL A 30 -2.53 -6.14 5.48
C VAL A 30 -1.72 -7.33 6.02
N THR A 31 -0.91 -7.12 7.07
CA THR A 31 -0.12 -8.18 7.69
C THR A 31 -1.01 -9.29 8.25
N ALA A 32 -2.20 -8.94 8.71
CA ALA A 32 -3.15 -9.91 9.28
C ALA A 32 -3.84 -10.78 8.23
N GLN A 33 -3.69 -10.47 6.95
CA GLN A 33 -4.40 -11.19 5.88
C GLN A 33 -3.76 -12.54 5.59
N ALA A 34 -4.60 -13.58 5.41
CA ALA A 34 -4.11 -14.89 5.00
C ALA A 34 -3.46 -14.80 3.62
N GLY A 35 -2.29 -15.43 3.47
CA GLY A 35 -1.55 -15.42 2.22
C GLY A 35 -0.65 -14.21 2.01
N CYS A 36 -0.69 -13.21 2.87
CA CYS A 36 0.28 -12.13 2.88
C CYS A 36 1.52 -12.57 3.64
N ARG A 37 2.67 -12.65 2.95
CA ARG A 37 3.91 -13.24 3.52
C ARG A 37 4.91 -12.19 3.96
N HIS A 38 4.85 -11.00 3.40
CA HIS A 38 5.83 -9.97 3.71
C HIS A 38 5.25 -8.60 3.43
N VAL A 39 5.56 -7.63 4.28
CA VAL A 39 5.16 -6.24 4.12
C VAL A 39 6.36 -5.35 4.36
N THR A 40 6.65 -4.46 3.42
CA THR A 40 7.65 -3.41 3.60
C THR A 40 6.98 -2.08 3.31
N ALA A 41 7.08 -1.15 4.23
CA ALA A 41 6.62 0.22 4.03
C ALA A 41 7.83 1.15 3.99
N GLY A 42 7.80 2.13 3.09
CA GLY A 42 8.87 3.08 2.95
C GLY A 42 8.37 4.46 2.54
N LYS A 43 9.22 5.46 2.70
CA LYS A 43 8.93 6.82 2.24
C LYS A 43 10.07 7.34 1.40
N SER A 44 9.76 8.20 0.42
CA SER A 44 10.75 8.73 -0.51
C SER A 44 11.80 9.58 0.23
N ARG A 45 13.07 9.46 -0.20
CA ARG A 45 14.17 10.19 0.42
C ARG A 45 14.65 11.37 -0.43
N TRP A 46 14.59 11.20 -1.74
CA TRP A 46 15.17 12.17 -2.68
C TRP A 46 14.16 12.73 -3.68
N SER A 47 12.87 12.63 -3.36
CA SER A 47 11.80 13.17 -4.18
C SER A 47 11.39 14.54 -3.63
N GLU A 48 11.09 15.46 -4.53
CA GLU A 48 10.56 16.77 -4.15
C GLU A 48 9.13 16.65 -3.64
N GLN A 49 8.41 15.61 -4.09
CA GLN A 49 7.05 15.36 -3.65
C GLN A 49 7.03 14.18 -2.69
N PRO A 50 6.42 14.33 -1.51
CA PRO A 50 6.31 13.21 -0.56
C PRO A 50 5.58 12.04 -1.17
N GLU A 51 6.18 10.85 -1.09
CA GLU A 51 5.59 9.62 -1.60
C GLU A 51 5.88 8.49 -0.62
N PHE A 52 4.87 7.63 -0.42
CA PHE A 52 5.02 6.42 0.39
C PHE A 52 4.84 5.20 -0.51
N VAL A 53 5.52 4.12 -0.14
CA VAL A 53 5.40 2.83 -0.82
C VAL A 53 5.06 1.77 0.21
N VAL A 54 4.14 0.87 -0.14
CA VAL A 54 3.87 -0.34 0.63
C VAL A 54 4.00 -1.51 -0.32
N VAL A 55 5.00 -2.35 -0.09
CA VAL A 55 5.27 -3.54 -0.90
C VAL A 55 4.79 -4.76 -0.12
N THR A 56 3.91 -5.55 -0.74
CA THR A 56 3.38 -6.76 -0.12
C THR A 56 3.62 -7.97 -1.02
N HIS A 57 3.90 -9.11 -0.41
CA HIS A 57 4.11 -10.38 -1.10
C HIS A 57 2.96 -11.31 -0.76
N TRP A 58 2.32 -11.88 -1.79
CA TRP A 58 1.12 -12.69 -1.63
C TRP A 58 1.36 -14.08 -2.24
N ASP A 59 0.82 -15.11 -1.59
CA ASP A 59 0.94 -16.49 -2.08
C ASP A 59 0.35 -16.67 -3.47
N SER A 60 -0.76 -15.96 -3.76
CA SER A 60 -1.50 -16.11 -5.00
C SER A 60 -2.36 -14.88 -5.27
N VAL A 61 -2.86 -14.78 -6.50
CA VAL A 61 -3.87 -13.77 -6.86
C VAL A 61 -5.13 -13.97 -6.03
N ASP A 62 -5.53 -15.21 -5.77
CA ASP A 62 -6.73 -15.48 -4.97
C ASP A 62 -6.62 -14.90 -3.56
N ALA A 63 -5.46 -15.03 -2.94
CA ALA A 63 -5.22 -14.47 -1.61
C ALA A 63 -5.29 -12.94 -1.65
N LEU A 64 -4.69 -12.33 -2.65
CA LEU A 64 -4.73 -10.89 -2.85
C LEU A 64 -6.16 -10.42 -3.11
N GLU A 65 -6.91 -11.10 -3.94
CA GLU A 65 -8.30 -10.77 -4.26
C GLU A 65 -9.18 -10.86 -3.01
N SER A 66 -8.93 -11.82 -2.13
CA SER A 66 -9.66 -11.94 -0.86
C SER A 66 -9.49 -10.72 0.02
N PHE A 67 -8.35 -10.05 -0.06
CA PHE A 67 -8.10 -8.81 0.66
C PHE A 67 -8.61 -7.58 -0.10
N ALA A 68 -8.21 -7.44 -1.35
CA ALA A 68 -8.43 -6.23 -2.14
C ALA A 68 -9.74 -6.21 -2.91
N GLY A 69 -10.40 -7.37 -3.03
CA GLY A 69 -11.68 -7.48 -3.72
C GLY A 69 -11.54 -7.76 -5.20
N GLU A 70 -12.66 -7.71 -5.89
CA GLU A 70 -12.75 -8.01 -7.31
C GLU A 70 -11.86 -7.10 -8.16
N ASN A 71 -11.71 -5.85 -7.74
CA ASN A 71 -10.85 -4.88 -8.41
C ASN A 71 -9.45 -4.84 -7.79
N TRP A 72 -8.89 -6.00 -7.47
CA TRP A 72 -7.60 -6.10 -6.77
C TRP A 72 -6.44 -5.40 -7.48
N GLN A 73 -6.55 -5.20 -8.80
CA GLN A 73 -5.51 -4.51 -9.58
C GLN A 73 -5.42 -3.02 -9.24
N GLN A 74 -6.45 -2.47 -8.62
CA GLN A 74 -6.49 -1.08 -8.24
C GLN A 74 -6.05 -0.89 -6.78
N ALA A 75 -5.59 0.31 -6.46
CA ALA A 75 -5.22 0.63 -5.10
C ALA A 75 -6.47 0.62 -4.20
N VAL A 76 -6.30 0.06 -2.99
CA VAL A 76 -7.32 0.13 -1.95
C VAL A 76 -7.04 1.39 -1.13
N VAL A 77 -7.97 2.33 -1.16
CA VAL A 77 -7.87 3.59 -0.41
C VAL A 77 -8.97 3.62 0.64
N GLU A 78 -8.54 3.63 1.91
CA GLU A 78 -9.49 3.71 3.02
C GLU A 78 -10.02 5.14 3.16
N PRO A 79 -11.29 5.32 3.58
CA PRO A 79 -11.85 6.67 3.74
C PRO A 79 -11.02 7.58 4.65
N GLU A 80 -10.37 7.02 5.66
CA GLU A 80 -9.58 7.78 6.63
C GLU A 80 -8.31 8.38 6.03
N GLU A 81 -7.81 7.83 4.92
CA GLU A 81 -6.57 8.31 4.30
C GLU A 81 -6.80 9.21 3.09
N GLU A 82 -8.02 9.22 2.55
CA GLU A 82 -8.32 9.87 1.29
C GLU A 82 -7.92 11.36 1.26
N HIS A 83 -8.17 12.08 2.35
CA HIS A 83 -7.84 13.51 2.44
C HIS A 83 -6.34 13.80 2.43
N MET A 84 -5.51 12.80 2.67
CA MET A 84 -4.05 12.96 2.72
C MET A 84 -3.37 12.72 1.38
N LEU A 85 -4.11 12.23 0.38
CA LEU A 85 -3.55 11.75 -0.88
C LEU A 85 -3.78 12.72 -2.02
N THR A 86 -2.81 12.81 -2.95
CA THR A 86 -3.00 13.48 -4.23
C THR A 86 -3.12 12.48 -5.37
N GLU A 87 -2.34 11.39 -5.33
CA GLU A 87 -2.35 10.33 -6.33
C GLU A 87 -2.01 9.01 -5.71
N VAL A 88 -2.53 7.93 -6.27
CA VAL A 88 -2.17 6.57 -5.87
C VAL A 88 -1.86 5.74 -7.11
N PHE A 89 -0.94 4.80 -6.96
CA PHE A 89 -0.53 3.86 -8.00
C PHE A 89 -0.47 2.47 -7.40
N CYS A 90 -0.83 1.47 -8.19
CA CYS A 90 -0.77 0.10 -7.73
C CYS A 90 -0.35 -0.80 -8.88
N ASP A 91 0.79 -1.46 -8.73
CA ASP A 91 1.36 -2.34 -9.74
C ASP A 91 1.61 -3.72 -9.16
N HIS A 92 1.61 -4.73 -10.02
CA HIS A 92 1.76 -6.12 -9.61
C HIS A 92 2.80 -6.79 -10.47
N TYR A 93 3.60 -7.65 -9.82
CA TYR A 93 4.70 -8.36 -10.47
C TYR A 93 4.67 -9.82 -10.04
N GLU A 94 5.10 -10.70 -10.93
CA GLU A 94 5.34 -12.09 -10.58
C GLU A 94 6.75 -12.21 -10.03
N ALA A 95 6.92 -12.77 -8.83
CA ALA A 95 8.25 -12.96 -8.24
C ALA A 95 8.98 -14.06 -9.04
N ILE A 96 10.22 -13.83 -9.36
CA ILE A 96 11.04 -14.79 -10.11
C ILE A 96 12.12 -15.41 -9.23
#